data_e16f439417d1f1b20f4ed276c8e165b4
#
_entry.id   e16f439417d1f1b20f4ed276c8e165b4
#
_cell.length_a   1.000
_cell.length_b   1.000
_cell.length_c   1.000
_cell.angle_alpha   90.00
_cell.angle_beta   90.00
_cell.angle_gamma   90.00
#
_symmetry.space_group_name_H-M   'P 1'
#
loop_
_entity.id
_entity.type
_entity.pdbx_description
1 polymer ?
#
loop_
_entity_poly.entity_id
_entity_poly.type
_entity_poly.pdbx_seq_one_letter_code
_entity_poly.pdbx_strand_id
1 'polypeptide(L)'
;NENIYDALMYGVSVTEFIDGKKASPTIKLIDWNTLTENAFHFTEEYVVQTAPATGRRIPDIVCFVNGLPLAVIEAKRPNDAKTGKLTTSAGISQHLRNQGHDEIPHLFAFSQLLLSINGYDGLYGTTGTKEKFWAKWKEELITEAEFGALVNKPLAQDKLDLLLNHRPANVKAEFLSLLNAGELAVTDQDRLLVSLLRPDRLLEMSRLFTLFDKKAGKIVARYQQVFGIKALIERISSFDKSGSREGGVIWHTTGSGKSFTMVFLSKALIWL
;
A
#
# COMPACT_ATOMS: atom_id res chain seq x y z
N ASN A 1 -3.30 -17.07 1.69
CA ASN A 1 -3.40 -15.61 1.75
C ASN A 1 -4.73 -15.13 2.36
N GLU A 2 -5.87 -15.75 2.02
CA GLU A 2 -7.19 -15.38 2.57
C GLU A 2 -7.23 -15.59 4.09
N ASN A 3 -6.84 -16.75 4.58
CA ASN A 3 -6.80 -17.03 6.03
C ASN A 3 -5.90 -16.04 6.81
N ILE A 4 -4.77 -15.62 6.21
CA ILE A 4 -3.90 -14.61 6.82
C ILE A 4 -4.57 -13.25 6.80
N TYR A 5 -5.27 -12.94 5.73
CA TYR A 5 -6.06 -11.72 5.64
C TYR A 5 -7.16 -11.70 6.71
N ASP A 6 -7.87 -12.80 6.90
CA ASP A 6 -8.87 -12.94 7.96
C ASP A 6 -8.26 -12.76 9.36
N ALA A 7 -7.07 -13.32 9.59
CA ALA A 7 -6.34 -13.09 10.83
C ALA A 7 -5.97 -11.61 11.05
N LEU A 8 -5.58 -10.90 9.98
CA LEU A 8 -5.35 -9.45 10.06
C LEU A 8 -6.63 -8.68 10.40
N MET A 9 -7.76 -9.06 9.80
CA MET A 9 -9.04 -8.37 9.95
C MET A 9 -9.71 -8.63 11.30
N TYR A 10 -9.71 -9.89 11.73
CA TYR A 10 -10.50 -10.34 12.89
C TYR A 10 -9.65 -10.71 14.12
N GLY A 11 -8.33 -10.78 13.94
CA GLY A 11 -7.41 -11.24 14.98
C GLY A 11 -7.24 -12.76 15.01
N VAL A 12 -6.46 -13.23 15.96
CA VAL A 12 -6.13 -14.63 16.19
C VAL A 12 -6.57 -15.06 17.56
N SER A 13 -7.36 -16.11 17.66
CA SER A 13 -7.74 -16.70 18.96
C SER A 13 -6.58 -17.54 19.50
N VAL A 14 -6.13 -17.22 20.70
CA VAL A 14 -5.06 -17.94 21.40
C VAL A 14 -5.65 -18.62 22.62
N THR A 15 -5.41 -19.93 22.76
CA THR A 15 -5.84 -20.66 23.95
C THR A 15 -4.81 -20.53 25.05
N GLU A 16 -5.21 -19.98 26.19
CA GLU A 16 -4.39 -19.80 27.37
C GLU A 16 -5.07 -20.40 28.60
N PHE A 17 -4.28 -20.73 29.64
CA PHE A 17 -4.78 -21.09 30.95
C PHE A 17 -4.44 -19.97 31.91
N ILE A 18 -5.46 -19.22 32.33
CA ILE A 18 -5.35 -18.12 33.28
C ILE A 18 -5.98 -18.61 34.60
N ASP A 19 -5.21 -18.60 35.66
CA ASP A 19 -5.64 -19.12 37.00
C ASP A 19 -6.27 -20.51 36.95
N GLY A 20 -5.69 -21.41 36.14
CA GLY A 20 -6.17 -22.79 35.97
C GLY A 20 -7.44 -22.94 35.14
N LYS A 21 -8.00 -21.86 34.61
CA LYS A 21 -9.16 -21.87 33.69
C LYS A 21 -8.74 -21.66 32.26
N LYS A 22 -9.29 -22.46 31.36
CA LYS A 22 -9.09 -22.29 29.91
C LYS A 22 -9.79 -21.01 29.44
N ALA A 23 -9.04 -20.13 28.84
CA ALA A 23 -9.53 -18.93 28.16
C ALA A 23 -9.06 -18.92 26.71
N SER A 24 -9.83 -18.34 25.80
CA SER A 24 -9.46 -18.21 24.39
C SER A 24 -9.68 -16.76 23.92
N PRO A 25 -8.87 -15.81 24.42
CA PRO A 25 -8.97 -14.43 23.96
C PRO A 25 -8.61 -14.31 22.47
N THR A 26 -9.21 -13.34 21.79
CA THR A 26 -8.83 -12.95 20.44
C THR A 26 -7.83 -11.80 20.50
N ILE A 27 -6.64 -12.03 19.99
CA ILE A 27 -5.58 -11.03 19.90
C ILE A 27 -5.73 -10.30 18.56
N LYS A 28 -5.97 -9.00 18.61
CA LYS A 28 -5.99 -8.14 17.44
C LYS A 28 -4.55 -7.87 16.98
N LEU A 29 -4.27 -8.09 15.71
CA LEU A 29 -2.95 -7.85 15.13
C LEU A 29 -2.77 -6.39 14.69
N ILE A 30 -3.87 -5.73 14.31
CA ILE A 30 -3.93 -4.33 13.88
C ILE A 30 -5.10 -3.68 14.59
N ASP A 31 -4.90 -2.48 15.14
CA ASP A 31 -6.00 -1.63 15.56
C ASP A 31 -6.52 -0.83 14.35
N TRP A 32 -7.69 -1.20 13.88
CA TRP A 32 -8.31 -0.60 12.71
C TRP A 32 -9.02 0.72 13.00
N ASN A 33 -9.25 1.04 14.26
CA ASN A 33 -10.03 2.19 14.68
C ASN A 33 -9.16 3.33 15.20
N THR A 34 -8.05 2.99 15.86
CA THR A 34 -7.15 3.97 16.48
C THR A 34 -5.77 3.88 15.84
N LEU A 35 -5.49 4.80 14.91
CA LEU A 35 -4.25 4.79 14.14
C LEU A 35 -3.00 4.80 15.03
N THR A 36 -3.04 5.57 16.14
CA THR A 36 -1.92 5.76 17.07
C THR A 36 -1.58 4.53 17.91
N GLU A 37 -2.47 3.55 17.98
CA GLU A 37 -2.23 2.26 18.66
C GLU A 37 -1.41 1.30 17.80
N ASN A 38 -1.08 1.68 16.57
CA ASN A 38 -0.25 0.89 15.67
C ASN A 38 1.15 1.48 15.55
N ALA A 39 2.15 0.61 15.46
CA ALA A 39 3.52 0.98 15.17
C ALA A 39 3.81 0.82 13.66
N PHE A 40 4.24 1.91 13.03
CA PHE A 40 4.57 1.95 11.60
C PHE A 40 6.08 2.07 11.42
N HIS A 41 6.65 1.16 10.62
CA HIS A 41 8.08 1.12 10.31
C HIS A 41 8.30 0.82 8.84
N PHE A 42 9.45 1.17 8.33
CA PHE A 42 9.94 0.66 7.06
C PHE A 42 11.41 0.29 7.18
N THR A 43 11.87 -0.58 6.31
CA THR A 43 13.29 -0.90 6.17
C THR A 43 13.65 -0.97 4.70
N GLU A 44 14.86 -0.54 4.39
CA GLU A 44 15.49 -0.72 3.09
C GLU A 44 16.25 -2.05 3.09
N GLU A 45 16.35 -2.66 1.90
CA GLU A 45 17.15 -3.87 1.65
C GLU A 45 16.86 -5.00 2.65
N TYR A 46 15.56 -5.30 2.85
CA TYR A 46 15.11 -6.31 3.81
C TYR A 46 15.51 -7.71 3.37
N VAL A 47 16.43 -8.34 4.10
CA VAL A 47 16.92 -9.69 3.77
C VAL A 47 15.93 -10.75 4.20
N VAL A 48 15.39 -11.50 3.23
CA VAL A 48 14.43 -12.59 3.46
C VAL A 48 15.01 -13.90 2.92
N GLN A 49 14.99 -14.92 3.74
CA GLN A 49 15.43 -16.27 3.36
C GLN A 49 14.39 -16.92 2.44
N THR A 50 14.83 -17.62 1.39
CA THR A 50 13.91 -18.37 0.52
C THR A 50 13.24 -19.53 1.26
N ALA A 51 12.05 -19.95 0.81
CA ALA A 51 11.30 -21.02 1.46
C ALA A 51 12.11 -22.33 1.69
N PRO A 52 12.94 -22.81 0.72
CA PRO A 52 13.81 -23.96 0.94
C PRO A 52 15.06 -23.65 1.77
N ALA A 53 15.23 -22.41 2.27
CA ALA A 53 16.40 -21.95 3.02
C ALA A 53 17.75 -22.09 2.29
N THR A 54 17.73 -22.18 0.96
CA THR A 54 18.93 -22.34 0.12
C THR A 54 19.48 -21.03 -0.42
N GLY A 55 18.75 -19.93 -0.25
CA GLY A 55 19.10 -18.61 -0.75
C GLY A 55 18.39 -17.49 -0.02
N ARG A 56 18.54 -16.30 -0.55
CA ARG A 56 17.89 -15.10 0.00
C ARG A 56 17.39 -14.19 -1.12
N ARG A 57 16.38 -13.38 -0.81
CA ARG A 57 15.91 -12.24 -1.61
C ARG A 57 15.98 -10.98 -0.76
N ILE A 58 16.17 -9.87 -1.42
CA ILE A 58 16.32 -8.57 -0.76
C ILE A 58 15.35 -7.61 -1.46
N PRO A 59 14.09 -7.52 -1.00
CA PRO A 59 13.18 -6.46 -1.44
C PRO A 59 13.75 -5.08 -1.11
N ASP A 60 13.58 -4.13 -2.02
CA ASP A 60 14.21 -2.82 -1.90
C ASP A 60 13.68 -2.06 -0.67
N ILE A 61 12.34 -2.04 -0.45
CA ILE A 61 11.73 -1.45 0.75
C ILE A 61 10.54 -2.31 1.21
N VAL A 62 10.45 -2.53 2.52
CA VAL A 62 9.31 -3.20 3.16
C VAL A 62 8.73 -2.31 4.25
N CYS A 63 7.41 -2.08 4.19
CA CYS A 63 6.67 -1.29 5.18
C CYS A 63 5.90 -2.23 6.11
N PHE A 64 6.05 -2.01 7.41
CA PHE A 64 5.49 -2.82 8.47
C PHE A 64 4.44 -2.06 9.28
N VAL A 65 3.41 -2.77 9.70
CA VAL A 65 2.45 -2.33 10.72
C VAL A 65 2.47 -3.37 11.83
N ASN A 66 2.81 -2.96 13.04
CA ASN A 66 2.96 -3.86 14.21
C ASN A 66 3.90 -5.06 13.93
N GLY A 67 4.94 -4.85 13.12
CA GLY A 67 5.89 -5.88 12.70
C GLY A 67 5.41 -6.77 11.54
N LEU A 68 4.20 -6.57 11.00
CA LEU A 68 3.66 -7.32 9.87
C LEU A 68 3.95 -6.59 8.56
N PRO A 69 4.53 -7.24 7.53
CA PRO A 69 4.91 -6.60 6.27
C PRO A 69 3.69 -6.35 5.38
N LEU A 70 3.06 -5.17 5.50
CA LEU A 70 1.83 -4.85 4.78
C LEU A 70 2.08 -4.30 3.37
N ALA A 71 3.22 -3.67 3.11
CA ALA A 71 3.55 -3.24 1.76
C ALA A 71 5.00 -3.57 1.40
N VAL A 72 5.22 -3.93 0.13
CA VAL A 72 6.55 -4.22 -0.44
C VAL A 72 6.72 -3.36 -1.68
N ILE A 73 7.88 -2.72 -1.78
CA ILE A 73 8.22 -1.80 -2.86
C ILE A 73 9.48 -2.29 -3.57
N GLU A 74 9.44 -2.34 -4.88
CA GLU A 74 10.59 -2.56 -5.76
C GLU A 74 10.91 -1.25 -6.48
N ALA A 75 12.10 -0.72 -6.25
CA ALA A 75 12.60 0.51 -6.85
C ALA A 75 13.56 0.19 -8.00
N LYS A 76 13.35 0.80 -9.16
CA LYS A 76 14.17 0.59 -10.35
C LYS A 76 14.75 1.92 -10.82
N ARG A 77 15.84 1.87 -11.56
CA ARG A 77 16.40 3.07 -12.21
C ARG A 77 15.41 3.60 -13.24
N PRO A 78 15.34 4.92 -13.45
CA PRO A 78 14.36 5.55 -14.34
C PRO A 78 14.38 5.02 -15.76
N ASN A 79 15.57 4.75 -16.31
CA ASN A 79 15.75 4.27 -17.68
C ASN A 79 16.66 3.03 -17.69
N ASP A 80 16.20 1.97 -18.35
CA ASP A 80 17.11 0.99 -18.89
C ASP A 80 17.67 1.53 -20.23
N ALA A 81 18.87 2.09 -20.18
CA ALA A 81 19.55 2.67 -21.34
C ALA A 81 19.74 1.67 -22.50
N LYS A 82 19.60 0.37 -22.25
CA LYS A 82 19.81 -0.69 -23.26
C LYS A 82 18.51 -1.10 -23.98
N THR A 83 17.36 -1.02 -23.33
CA THR A 83 16.12 -1.60 -23.87
C THR A 83 15.01 -0.58 -24.11
N GLY A 84 15.11 0.65 -23.60
CA GLY A 84 14.06 1.67 -23.69
C GLY A 84 12.74 1.28 -22.99
N LYS A 85 12.70 0.15 -22.28
CA LYS A 85 11.50 -0.35 -21.60
C LYS A 85 11.27 0.42 -20.31
N LEU A 86 9.99 0.61 -19.98
CA LEU A 86 9.56 1.14 -18.69
C LEU A 86 10.07 0.24 -17.57
N THR A 87 10.89 0.79 -16.70
CA THR A 87 11.56 0.02 -15.64
C THR A 87 10.61 -0.47 -14.54
N THR A 88 9.41 0.12 -14.42
CA THR A 88 8.35 -0.39 -13.53
C THR A 88 7.92 -1.83 -13.86
N SER A 89 7.91 -2.24 -15.14
CA SER A 89 7.67 -3.64 -15.52
C SER A 89 8.71 -4.61 -14.94
N ALA A 90 9.96 -4.18 -14.82
CA ALA A 90 11.01 -4.99 -14.20
C ALA A 90 10.75 -5.21 -12.70
N GLY A 91 10.30 -4.19 -11.98
CA GLY A 91 9.89 -4.30 -10.58
C GLY A 91 8.68 -5.23 -10.40
N ILE A 92 7.68 -5.12 -11.28
CA ILE A 92 6.52 -6.02 -11.28
C ILE A 92 6.96 -7.47 -11.50
N SER A 93 7.83 -7.71 -12.49
CA SER A 93 8.37 -9.06 -12.77
C SER A 93 9.12 -9.61 -11.56
N GLN A 94 9.85 -8.77 -10.83
CA GLN A 94 10.55 -9.15 -9.61
C GLN A 94 9.56 -9.51 -8.49
N HIS A 95 8.50 -8.73 -8.28
CA HIS A 95 7.42 -9.09 -7.35
C HIS A 95 6.80 -10.44 -7.68
N LEU A 96 6.46 -10.67 -8.95
CA LEU A 96 5.84 -11.93 -9.38
C LEU A 96 6.77 -13.13 -9.17
N ARG A 97 8.06 -12.99 -9.49
CA ARG A 97 9.07 -14.02 -9.23
C ARG A 97 9.17 -14.33 -7.74
N ASN A 98 9.32 -13.30 -6.91
CA ASN A 98 9.55 -13.43 -5.47
C ASN A 98 8.37 -14.08 -4.72
N GLN A 99 7.18 -14.11 -5.32
CA GLN A 99 5.99 -14.81 -4.82
C GLN A 99 6.02 -16.31 -5.13
N GLY A 100 6.96 -16.79 -5.93
CA GLY A 100 7.11 -18.21 -6.30
C GLY A 100 7.30 -19.11 -5.08
N HIS A 101 6.93 -20.40 -5.22
CA HIS A 101 6.98 -21.38 -4.14
C HIS A 101 8.38 -21.51 -3.51
N ASP A 102 9.42 -21.50 -4.35
CA ASP A 102 10.81 -21.65 -3.91
C ASP A 102 11.51 -20.30 -3.62
N GLU A 103 10.76 -19.25 -3.57
CA GLU A 103 11.23 -17.90 -3.34
C GLU A 103 10.88 -17.44 -1.91
N ILE A 104 10.27 -16.28 -1.76
CA ILE A 104 9.89 -15.69 -0.45
C ILE A 104 8.37 -15.50 -0.31
N PRO A 105 7.52 -16.49 -0.62
CA PRO A 105 6.06 -16.36 -0.59
C PRO A 105 5.52 -15.97 0.78
N HIS A 106 6.20 -16.32 1.86
CA HIS A 106 5.81 -16.01 3.23
C HIS A 106 5.81 -14.49 3.51
N LEU A 107 6.70 -13.70 2.91
CA LEU A 107 6.65 -12.24 3.00
C LEU A 107 5.35 -11.70 2.36
N PHE A 108 5.01 -12.22 1.18
CA PHE A 108 3.85 -11.78 0.40
C PHE A 108 2.51 -12.28 0.95
N ALA A 109 2.53 -13.26 1.84
CA ALA A 109 1.31 -13.75 2.48
C ALA A 109 0.63 -12.65 3.33
N PHE A 110 1.41 -11.76 3.97
CA PHE A 110 0.92 -10.63 4.76
C PHE A 110 0.71 -9.36 3.93
N SER A 111 1.43 -9.24 2.81
CA SER A 111 1.45 -7.99 2.04
C SER A 111 0.09 -7.67 1.43
N GLN A 112 -0.38 -6.44 1.65
CA GLN A 112 -1.64 -5.92 1.13
C GLN A 112 -1.41 -5.10 -0.14
N LEU A 113 -0.34 -4.32 -0.18
CA LEU A 113 0.04 -3.52 -1.32
C LEU A 113 1.44 -3.89 -1.82
N LEU A 114 1.59 -3.96 -3.13
CA LEU A 114 2.85 -4.12 -3.83
C LEU A 114 3.03 -2.92 -4.75
N LEU A 115 4.19 -2.27 -4.69
CA LEU A 115 4.49 -1.09 -5.49
C LEU A 115 5.74 -1.31 -6.32
N SER A 116 5.71 -0.87 -7.57
CA SER A 116 6.89 -0.81 -8.43
C SER A 116 7.11 0.63 -8.87
N ILE A 117 8.28 1.19 -8.54
CA ILE A 117 8.62 2.60 -8.73
C ILE A 117 9.94 2.77 -9.47
N ASN A 118 10.16 3.94 -10.10
CA ASN A 118 11.39 4.20 -10.86
C ASN A 118 11.93 5.64 -10.76
N GLY A 119 11.58 6.37 -9.72
CA GLY A 119 11.99 7.76 -9.53
C GLY A 119 11.02 8.79 -10.13
N TYR A 120 10.30 8.45 -11.19
CA TYR A 120 9.34 9.34 -11.85
C TYR A 120 7.93 8.78 -11.87
N ASP A 121 7.80 7.48 -12.03
CA ASP A 121 6.51 6.79 -12.21
C ASP A 121 6.38 5.64 -11.20
N GLY A 122 5.16 5.22 -10.97
CA GLY A 122 4.89 4.11 -10.09
C GLY A 122 3.58 3.42 -10.42
N LEU A 123 3.56 2.11 -10.18
CA LEU A 123 2.40 1.25 -10.32
C LEU A 123 2.18 0.46 -9.03
N TYR A 124 0.93 0.17 -8.72
CA TYR A 124 0.59 -0.68 -7.59
C TYR A 124 -0.29 -1.85 -7.98
N GLY A 125 -0.22 -2.87 -7.16
CA GLY A 125 -1.04 -4.06 -7.21
C GLY A 125 -1.11 -4.73 -5.84
N THR A 126 -1.49 -5.99 -5.81
CA THR A 126 -1.44 -6.83 -4.61
C THR A 126 -0.90 -8.21 -4.97
N THR A 127 -0.74 -9.07 -3.98
CA THR A 127 -0.24 -10.45 -4.17
C THR A 127 -1.06 -11.19 -5.23
N GLY A 128 -0.37 -11.78 -6.21
CA GLY A 128 -0.96 -12.51 -7.34
C GLY A 128 -1.48 -11.63 -8.47
N THR A 129 -1.41 -10.30 -8.38
CA THR A 129 -1.85 -9.39 -9.45
C THR A 129 -0.98 -9.57 -10.69
N LYS A 130 -1.56 -10.02 -11.81
CA LYS A 130 -0.86 -10.12 -13.10
C LYS A 130 -0.44 -8.72 -13.59
N GLU A 131 0.69 -8.62 -14.28
CA GLU A 131 1.29 -7.34 -14.73
C GLU A 131 0.27 -6.39 -15.39
N LYS A 132 -0.55 -6.90 -16.31
CA LYS A 132 -1.56 -6.09 -17.03
C LYS A 132 -2.65 -5.45 -16.15
N PHE A 133 -2.74 -5.83 -14.88
CA PHE A 133 -3.71 -5.31 -13.93
C PHE A 133 -3.11 -4.38 -12.89
N TRP A 134 -1.78 -4.19 -12.91
CA TRP A 134 -1.16 -3.14 -12.12
C TRP A 134 -1.63 -1.78 -12.60
N ALA A 135 -1.85 -0.86 -11.67
CA ALA A 135 -2.51 0.41 -11.95
C ALA A 135 -1.70 1.60 -11.44
N LYS A 136 -1.86 2.74 -12.09
CA LYS A 136 -1.46 4.04 -11.55
C LYS A 136 -2.48 4.49 -10.51
N TRP A 137 -2.00 5.19 -9.49
CA TRP A 137 -2.84 5.91 -8.55
C TRP A 137 -3.01 7.35 -9.01
N LYS A 138 -4.24 7.84 -9.02
CA LYS A 138 -4.54 9.26 -9.18
C LYS A 138 -5.22 9.73 -7.90
N GLU A 139 -4.57 10.62 -7.18
CA GLU A 139 -5.10 11.16 -5.93
C GLU A 139 -6.12 12.25 -6.22
N GLU A 140 -7.21 12.29 -5.45
CA GLU A 140 -8.30 13.25 -5.61
C GLU A 140 -8.53 14.11 -4.36
N LEU A 141 -7.88 13.76 -3.23
CA LEU A 141 -8.06 14.46 -1.95
C LEU A 141 -6.84 15.27 -1.49
N ILE A 142 -5.68 15.04 -2.11
CA ILE A 142 -4.44 15.76 -1.81
C ILE A 142 -4.12 16.67 -2.97
N THR A 143 -3.93 17.95 -2.69
CA THR A 143 -3.61 18.96 -3.71
C THR A 143 -2.13 18.91 -4.11
N GLU A 144 -1.79 19.45 -5.28
CA GLU A 144 -0.40 19.59 -5.72
C GLU A 144 0.47 20.40 -4.74
N ALA A 145 -0.11 21.42 -4.10
CA ALA A 145 0.58 22.22 -3.09
C ALA A 145 0.92 21.39 -1.84
N GLU A 146 0.01 20.50 -1.41
CA GLU A 146 0.25 19.59 -0.28
C GLU A 146 1.31 18.55 -0.63
N PHE A 147 1.31 17.98 -1.84
CA PHE A 147 2.39 17.10 -2.29
C PHE A 147 3.74 17.84 -2.29
N GLY A 148 3.79 19.05 -2.85
CA GLY A 148 4.99 19.87 -2.86
C GLY A 148 5.52 20.17 -1.45
N ALA A 149 4.63 20.48 -0.51
CA ALA A 149 4.99 20.71 0.89
C ALA A 149 5.54 19.45 1.58
N LEU A 150 5.01 18.27 1.25
CA LEU A 150 5.49 16.99 1.80
C LEU A 150 6.86 16.60 1.23
N VAL A 151 7.04 16.70 -0.08
CA VAL A 151 8.28 16.34 -0.78
C VAL A 151 9.43 17.27 -0.37
N ASN A 152 9.14 18.55 -0.17
CA ASN A 152 10.12 19.57 0.24
C ASN A 152 10.17 19.80 1.75
N LYS A 153 9.56 18.92 2.55
CA LYS A 153 9.58 19.04 4.01
C LYS A 153 11.01 18.91 4.52
N PRO A 154 11.50 19.91 5.31
CA PRO A 154 12.81 19.80 5.93
C PRO A 154 12.91 18.56 6.82
N LEU A 155 14.01 17.86 6.72
CA LEU A 155 14.33 16.70 7.54
C LEU A 155 15.33 17.08 8.62
N ALA A 156 15.22 16.47 9.81
CA ALA A 156 16.20 16.60 10.86
C ALA A 156 17.54 15.98 10.41
N GLN A 157 18.68 16.52 10.92
CA GLN A 157 20.01 16.16 10.46
C GLN A 157 20.30 14.66 10.65
N ASP A 158 19.88 14.09 11.77
CA ASP A 158 20.01 12.63 12.04
C ASP A 158 19.33 11.76 11.00
N LYS A 159 18.17 12.18 10.51
CA LYS A 159 17.45 11.50 9.44
C LYS A 159 18.11 11.67 8.07
N LEU A 160 18.61 12.87 7.78
CA LEU A 160 19.38 13.13 6.57
C LEU A 160 20.65 12.27 6.54
N ASP A 161 21.36 12.20 7.65
CA ASP A 161 22.56 11.38 7.77
C ASP A 161 22.23 9.89 7.56
N LEU A 162 21.16 9.39 8.15
CA LEU A 162 20.72 8.01 7.96
C LEU A 162 20.37 7.72 6.50
N LEU A 163 19.54 8.55 5.86
CA LEU A 163 19.04 8.34 4.50
C LEU A 163 20.13 8.52 3.43
N LEU A 164 21.09 9.41 3.69
CA LEU A 164 22.12 9.76 2.72
C LEU A 164 23.50 9.10 2.98
N ASN A 165 23.64 8.32 4.05
CA ASN A 165 24.92 7.78 4.48
C ASN A 165 25.69 7.04 3.37
N HIS A 166 25.01 6.21 2.60
CA HIS A 166 25.61 5.40 1.54
C HIS A 166 25.50 6.00 0.13
N ARG A 167 25.07 7.27 0.00
CA ARG A 167 24.93 7.92 -1.29
C ARG A 167 26.21 8.62 -1.71
N PRO A 168 26.57 8.67 -3.01
CA PRO A 168 27.71 9.45 -3.53
C PRO A 168 27.60 10.93 -3.15
N ALA A 169 28.74 11.58 -2.92
CA ALA A 169 28.80 12.96 -2.44
C ALA A 169 28.09 13.96 -3.36
N ASN A 170 28.22 13.80 -4.67
CA ASN A 170 27.54 14.64 -5.66
C ASN A 170 26.01 14.49 -5.57
N VAL A 171 25.50 13.27 -5.41
CA VAL A 171 24.05 13.01 -5.27
C VAL A 171 23.52 13.62 -3.96
N LYS A 172 24.30 13.52 -2.86
CA LYS A 172 23.95 14.18 -1.60
C LYS A 172 23.85 15.69 -1.76
N ALA A 173 24.88 16.29 -2.36
CA ALA A 173 24.95 17.74 -2.54
C ALA A 173 23.80 18.27 -3.39
N GLU A 174 23.50 17.60 -4.49
CA GLU A 174 22.37 17.94 -5.38
C GLU A 174 21.03 17.84 -4.67
N PHE A 175 20.76 16.71 -4.00
CA PHE A 175 19.52 16.50 -3.24
C PHE A 175 19.36 17.56 -2.13
N LEU A 176 20.40 17.82 -1.34
CA LEU A 176 20.35 18.82 -0.26
C LEU A 176 20.17 20.24 -0.80
N SER A 177 20.77 20.58 -1.94
CA SER A 177 20.56 21.86 -2.61
C SER A 177 19.09 22.06 -2.99
N LEU A 178 18.49 21.09 -3.65
CA LEU A 178 17.08 21.14 -4.07
C LEU A 178 16.13 21.15 -2.86
N LEU A 179 16.38 20.31 -1.86
CA LEU A 179 15.57 20.26 -0.65
C LEU A 179 15.60 21.61 0.11
N ASN A 180 16.79 22.20 0.28
CA ASN A 180 16.94 23.48 0.99
C ASN A 180 16.33 24.65 0.21
N ALA A 181 16.32 24.57 -1.12
CA ALA A 181 15.66 25.55 -1.96
C ALA A 181 14.13 25.35 -2.04
N GLY A 182 13.61 24.19 -1.61
CA GLY A 182 12.21 23.83 -1.78
C GLY A 182 11.83 23.54 -3.24
N GLU A 183 12.80 23.08 -4.04
CA GLU A 183 12.69 22.91 -5.49
C GLU A 183 12.62 21.43 -5.93
N LEU A 184 12.48 20.48 -4.99
CA LEU A 184 12.24 19.09 -5.35
C LEU A 184 10.90 18.97 -6.10
N ALA A 185 10.97 18.50 -7.35
CA ALA A 185 9.78 18.31 -8.16
C ALA A 185 8.96 17.11 -7.68
N VAL A 186 7.65 17.27 -7.64
CA VAL A 186 6.71 16.18 -7.32
C VAL A 186 6.54 15.29 -8.55
N THR A 187 6.83 14.02 -8.41
CA THR A 187 6.68 13.01 -9.46
C THR A 187 5.43 12.15 -9.27
N ASP A 188 5.06 11.34 -10.27
CA ASP A 188 3.98 10.36 -10.11
C ASP A 188 4.34 9.28 -9.07
N GLN A 189 5.63 8.97 -8.90
CA GLN A 189 6.11 8.13 -7.82
C GLN A 189 5.79 8.72 -6.45
N ASP A 190 6.07 10.01 -6.25
CA ASP A 190 5.81 10.68 -4.96
C ASP A 190 4.31 10.72 -4.67
N ARG A 191 3.48 11.02 -5.66
CA ARG A 191 2.02 10.96 -5.53
C ARG A 191 1.55 9.57 -5.12
N LEU A 192 2.07 8.51 -5.75
CA LEU A 192 1.74 7.13 -5.41
C LEU A 192 2.14 6.79 -3.98
N LEU A 193 3.39 7.07 -3.58
CA LEU A 193 3.93 6.73 -2.27
C LEU A 193 3.18 7.48 -1.17
N VAL A 194 3.04 8.81 -1.29
CA VAL A 194 2.34 9.64 -0.32
C VAL A 194 0.88 9.21 -0.20
N SER A 195 0.20 8.93 -1.31
CA SER A 195 -1.22 8.57 -1.29
C SER A 195 -1.49 7.21 -0.69
N LEU A 196 -0.67 6.18 -0.96
CA LEU A 196 -0.96 4.80 -0.57
C LEU A 196 -0.26 4.35 0.71
N LEU A 197 0.87 4.99 1.09
CA LEU A 197 1.66 4.57 2.24
C LEU A 197 1.46 5.45 3.47
N ARG A 198 0.66 6.51 3.40
CA ARG A 198 0.20 7.17 4.62
C ARG A 198 -0.47 6.12 5.51
N PRO A 199 -0.16 6.11 6.82
CA PRO A 199 -0.67 5.13 7.75
C PRO A 199 -2.19 4.91 7.67
N ASP A 200 -2.96 6.00 7.64
CA ASP A 200 -4.42 5.98 7.51
C ASP A 200 -4.88 5.30 6.21
N ARG A 201 -4.27 5.67 5.06
CA ARG A 201 -4.62 5.13 3.76
C ARG A 201 -4.17 3.68 3.59
N LEU A 202 -3.00 3.31 4.08
CA LEU A 202 -2.52 1.92 4.04
C LEU A 202 -3.47 0.99 4.79
N LEU A 203 -3.93 1.40 5.97
CA LEU A 203 -4.92 0.65 6.74
C LEU A 203 -6.28 0.64 6.04
N GLU A 204 -6.75 1.76 5.52
CA GLU A 204 -8.00 1.86 4.77
C GLU A 204 -7.99 0.92 3.54
N MET A 205 -6.94 0.96 2.72
CA MET A 205 -6.78 0.09 1.56
C MET A 205 -6.76 -1.39 1.94
N SER A 206 -6.07 -1.72 3.03
CA SER A 206 -6.01 -3.08 3.54
C SER A 206 -7.37 -3.56 4.06
N ARG A 207 -8.08 -2.72 4.82
CA ARG A 207 -9.34 -3.09 5.47
C ARG A 207 -10.53 -3.07 4.51
N LEU A 208 -10.74 -1.96 3.80
CA LEU A 208 -11.97 -1.71 3.04
C LEU A 208 -11.83 -2.06 1.56
N PHE A 209 -10.63 -1.89 1.00
CA PHE A 209 -10.38 -1.91 -0.43
C PHE A 209 -9.55 -3.10 -0.91
N THR A 210 -9.53 -4.18 -0.13
CA THR A 210 -8.95 -5.48 -0.50
C THR A 210 -10.03 -6.55 -0.44
N LEU A 211 -10.10 -7.42 -1.47
CA LEU A 211 -11.04 -8.52 -1.60
C LEU A 211 -10.32 -9.80 -2.01
N PHE A 212 -11.01 -10.92 -1.80
CA PHE A 212 -10.66 -12.21 -2.41
C PHE A 212 -11.79 -12.67 -3.32
N ASP A 213 -11.45 -12.99 -4.56
CA ASP A 213 -12.34 -13.55 -5.57
C ASP A 213 -11.85 -14.94 -5.97
N LYS A 214 -12.76 -15.90 -6.12
CA LYS A 214 -12.42 -17.30 -6.44
C LYS A 214 -11.64 -17.47 -7.74
N LYS A 215 -11.85 -16.57 -8.72
CA LYS A 215 -11.20 -16.63 -10.05
C LYS A 215 -10.01 -15.68 -10.17
N ALA A 216 -10.14 -14.47 -9.63
CA ALA A 216 -9.13 -13.43 -9.76
C ALA A 216 -8.11 -13.43 -8.62
N GLY A 217 -8.36 -14.17 -7.53
CA GLY A 217 -7.52 -14.18 -6.34
C GLY A 217 -7.68 -12.92 -5.51
N LYS A 218 -6.60 -12.45 -4.90
CA LYS A 218 -6.57 -11.21 -4.13
C LYS A 218 -6.65 -10.01 -5.07
N ILE A 219 -7.50 -9.05 -4.73
CA ILE A 219 -7.77 -7.84 -5.51
C ILE A 219 -7.64 -6.63 -4.60
N VAL A 220 -6.98 -5.60 -5.08
CA VAL A 220 -6.98 -4.26 -4.47
C VAL A 220 -7.75 -3.28 -5.36
N ALA A 221 -8.54 -2.39 -4.75
CA ALA A 221 -9.33 -1.41 -5.47
C ALA A 221 -8.47 -0.43 -6.27
N ARG A 222 -8.96 0.03 -7.40
CA ARG A 222 -8.40 1.13 -8.17
C ARG A 222 -8.87 2.47 -7.58
N TYR A 223 -8.12 3.54 -7.83
CA TYR A 223 -8.44 4.87 -7.29
C TYR A 223 -9.88 5.31 -7.58
N GLN A 224 -10.39 5.07 -8.81
CA GLN A 224 -11.77 5.43 -9.17
C GLN A 224 -12.81 4.72 -8.30
N GLN A 225 -12.52 3.48 -7.90
CA GLN A 225 -13.40 2.73 -7.01
C GLN A 225 -13.35 3.29 -5.58
N VAL A 226 -12.14 3.60 -5.10
CA VAL A 226 -11.94 4.16 -3.76
C VAL A 226 -12.66 5.50 -3.63
N PHE A 227 -12.39 6.46 -4.51
CA PHE A 227 -12.98 7.80 -4.42
C PHE A 227 -14.47 7.78 -4.75
N GLY A 228 -14.92 6.96 -5.71
CA GLY A 228 -16.33 6.79 -5.99
C GLY A 228 -17.10 6.22 -4.79
N ILE A 229 -16.53 5.29 -4.03
CA ILE A 229 -17.16 4.74 -2.83
C ILE A 229 -17.16 5.77 -1.70
N LYS A 230 -16.07 6.52 -1.51
CA LYS A 230 -16.03 7.61 -0.53
C LYS A 230 -17.12 8.67 -0.79
N ALA A 231 -17.24 9.12 -2.02
CA ALA A 231 -18.29 10.06 -2.42
C ALA A 231 -19.71 9.50 -2.22
N LEU A 232 -19.90 8.21 -2.46
CA LEU A 232 -21.16 7.54 -2.19
C LEU A 232 -21.50 7.49 -0.71
N ILE A 233 -20.55 7.10 0.13
CA ILE A 233 -20.75 7.01 1.57
C ILE A 233 -21.07 8.38 2.12
N GLU A 234 -20.37 9.42 1.71
CA GLU A 234 -20.65 10.80 2.08
C GLU A 234 -22.09 11.19 1.70
N ARG A 235 -22.48 10.90 0.44
CA ARG A 235 -23.82 11.24 -0.06
C ARG A 235 -24.94 10.50 0.65
N ILE A 236 -24.81 9.19 0.86
CA ILE A 236 -25.85 8.42 1.58
C ILE A 236 -25.88 8.69 3.09
N SER A 237 -24.83 9.29 3.64
CA SER A 237 -24.78 9.76 5.02
C SER A 237 -25.44 11.12 5.20
N SER A 238 -25.68 11.84 4.10
CA SER A 238 -26.34 13.14 4.11
C SER A 238 -27.87 12.97 3.99
N PHE A 239 -28.61 13.88 4.64
CA PHE A 239 -30.07 13.96 4.59
C PHE A 239 -30.49 15.26 3.92
N ASP A 240 -31.49 15.17 3.08
CA ASP A 240 -32.12 16.34 2.48
C ASP A 240 -33.03 17.07 3.49
N LYS A 241 -33.62 18.21 3.06
CA LYS A 241 -34.52 19.00 3.90
C LYS A 241 -35.79 18.25 4.32
N SER A 242 -36.14 17.15 3.65
CA SER A 242 -37.31 16.29 3.97
C SER A 242 -36.96 15.19 4.97
N GLY A 243 -35.68 15.05 5.35
CA GLY A 243 -35.19 13.96 6.19
C GLY A 243 -34.94 12.65 5.43
N SER A 244 -34.97 12.69 4.10
CA SER A 244 -34.67 11.55 3.24
C SER A 244 -33.19 11.53 2.89
N ARG A 245 -32.61 10.32 2.71
CA ARG A 245 -31.21 10.18 2.25
C ARG A 245 -31.12 10.62 0.79
N GLU A 246 -30.03 11.34 0.48
CA GLU A 246 -29.78 11.73 -0.89
C GLU A 246 -29.40 10.52 -1.76
N GLY A 247 -30.15 10.32 -2.86
CA GLY A 247 -29.83 9.32 -3.87
C GLY A 247 -28.77 9.83 -4.88
N GLY A 248 -28.30 8.93 -5.72
CA GLY A 248 -27.32 9.29 -6.75
C GLY A 248 -27.09 8.19 -7.78
N VAL A 249 -26.34 8.51 -8.83
CA VAL A 249 -25.93 7.57 -9.88
C VAL A 249 -24.40 7.60 -9.97
N ILE A 250 -23.80 6.41 -9.96
CA ILE A 250 -22.39 6.27 -10.25
C ILE A 250 -22.22 5.93 -11.71
N TRP A 251 -21.51 6.77 -12.42
CA TRP A 251 -21.14 6.51 -13.80
C TRP A 251 -19.71 5.96 -13.87
N HIS A 252 -19.58 4.72 -14.27
CA HIS A 252 -18.29 4.08 -14.55
C HIS A 252 -18.22 3.60 -15.99
N THR A 253 -17.07 3.74 -16.65
CA THR A 253 -16.85 3.21 -17.99
C THR A 253 -16.99 1.68 -18.02
N THR A 254 -17.31 1.13 -19.19
CA THR A 254 -17.38 -0.32 -19.38
C THR A 254 -16.01 -0.95 -19.09
N GLY A 255 -15.99 -2.07 -18.37
CA GLY A 255 -14.74 -2.77 -17.99
C GLY A 255 -13.99 -2.16 -16.79
N SER A 256 -14.47 -1.09 -16.14
CA SER A 256 -13.83 -0.46 -14.98
C SER A 256 -13.97 -1.22 -13.66
N GLY A 257 -14.62 -2.39 -13.67
CA GLY A 257 -14.79 -3.21 -12.46
C GLY A 257 -16.01 -2.81 -11.59
N LYS A 258 -17.11 -2.38 -12.19
CA LYS A 258 -18.36 -1.99 -11.48
C LYS A 258 -18.81 -3.01 -10.44
N SER A 259 -18.74 -4.32 -10.76
CA SER A 259 -19.14 -5.39 -9.84
C SER A 259 -18.26 -5.37 -8.57
N PHE A 260 -16.96 -5.16 -8.72
CA PHE A 260 -16.06 -5.02 -7.57
C PHE A 260 -16.35 -3.75 -6.77
N THR A 261 -16.71 -2.64 -7.44
CA THR A 261 -17.13 -1.41 -6.75
C THR A 261 -18.33 -1.67 -5.85
N MET A 262 -19.32 -2.46 -6.29
CA MET A 262 -20.48 -2.82 -5.47
C MET A 262 -20.09 -3.66 -4.25
N VAL A 263 -19.16 -4.62 -4.43
CA VAL A 263 -18.66 -5.47 -3.32
C VAL A 263 -17.85 -4.64 -2.33
N PHE A 264 -16.97 -3.76 -2.81
CA PHE A 264 -16.20 -2.85 -1.95
C PHE A 264 -17.13 -1.90 -1.17
N LEU A 265 -18.18 -1.36 -1.82
CA LEU A 265 -19.16 -0.51 -1.15
C LEU A 265 -19.89 -1.27 -0.04
N SER A 266 -20.36 -2.49 -0.33
CA SER A 266 -21.05 -3.32 0.67
C SER A 266 -20.12 -3.61 1.86
N LYS A 267 -18.87 -3.92 1.59
CA LYS A 267 -17.86 -4.13 2.62
C LYS A 267 -17.63 -2.86 3.46
N ALA A 268 -17.47 -1.71 2.81
CA ALA A 268 -17.26 -0.45 3.51
C ALA A 268 -18.45 -0.09 4.41
N LEU A 269 -19.68 -0.29 3.94
CA LEU A 269 -20.90 -0.03 4.73
C LEU A 269 -21.06 -0.96 5.95
N ILE A 270 -20.47 -2.14 5.93
CA ILE A 270 -20.49 -3.07 7.08
C ILE A 270 -19.48 -2.63 8.16
N TRP A 271 -18.39 -1.99 7.75
CA TRP A 271 -17.27 -1.65 8.62
C TRP A 271 -17.23 -0.19 9.08
N LEU A 272 -18.09 0.66 8.55
CA LEU A 272 -18.31 2.04 8.97
C LEU A 272 -19.42 2.15 10.02
#